data_dfe41f1a81470fb1c7504675a26e608b
#
_entry.id   dfe41f1a81470fb1c7504675a26e608b
#
_cell.length_a   1.000
_cell.length_b   1.000
_cell.length_c   1.000
_cell.angle_alpha   90.00
_cell.angle_beta   90.00
_cell.angle_gamma   90.00
#
_symmetry.space_group_name_H-M   'P 1'
#
loop_
_entity.id
_entity.type
_entity.pdbx_description
1 polymer ?
#
loop_
_entity_poly.entity_id
_entity_poly.type
_entity_poly.pdbx_seq_one_letter_code
_entity_poly.pdbx_strand_id
1 'polypeptide(L)'
;MNHKSSKGISNWLFAVILITPLIIVVGGFAFFQYQKRVVPAETSKIETKKEDAKIEEKKPEIIRPTSLGLNTLFFGDVFWGRYVDDWSKASDLKFAYPFSGLNTFQRENYQAWIADLECPITSTYINSATQDNLLKFSCPVGYTAEAAKWFNAFTLANNHMDNMQEVDGLKQTRDNLDVNKIQYFGHYDNSFRDATGRDEICEIVSFKSKPVFPEIKDNQIKMDSEFLIPVAMCGYHNVFKLPTEADLAVITEYSKYLPTIIMPHQGQEYKTVADSLQETYYRKMIDLGADAVIGDHTHSVQNTEAYKGKLIVYSMGNFIFDQQTAPLYRQGIGVNLDFNFFMDENLKKWSELAVNCTGFKDNCLAEAKMQKLIKPKFSLKVDLIPTDNSNKLAKKADEDVATKILKQAKWAETKTKLDYSYAGK
;
A
#
# COMPACT_ATOMS: atom_id res chain seq x y z
N MET A 1 4.15 0.86 -66.29
CA MET A 1 4.52 -0.51 -66.72
C MET A 1 4.32 -1.39 -65.50
N ASN A 2 3.17 -2.02 -65.33
CA ASN A 2 2.86 -3.42 -65.66
C ASN A 2 3.84 -4.39 -64.98
N HIS A 3 3.47 -5.35 -64.08
CA HIS A 3 2.38 -6.30 -64.02
C HIS A 3 2.34 -6.90 -62.61
N LYS A 4 1.19 -7.08 -61.95
CA LYS A 4 0.37 -8.32 -61.79
C LYS A 4 1.16 -9.55 -61.32
N SER A 5 0.77 -10.23 -60.18
CA SER A 5 -0.32 -11.18 -60.07
C SER A 5 -0.17 -11.87 -58.68
N SER A 6 -1.08 -11.93 -57.78
CA SER A 6 -2.31 -12.75 -57.60
C SER A 6 -2.04 -14.15 -57.01
N LYS A 7 -2.81 -14.42 -55.93
CA LYS A 7 -3.44 -15.68 -55.51
C LYS A 7 -2.69 -16.62 -54.58
N GLY A 8 -3.41 -16.94 -53.51
CA GLY A 8 -3.39 -18.18 -52.80
C GLY A 8 -4.11 -18.17 -51.47
N ILE A 9 -5.45 -18.15 -51.53
CA ILE A 9 -6.32 -18.45 -50.38
C ILE A 9 -6.30 -19.97 -50.20
N SER A 10 -6.03 -20.48 -49.03
CA SER A 10 -6.37 -21.84 -48.64
C SER A 10 -7.07 -21.86 -47.31
N ASN A 11 -8.37 -22.14 -47.39
CA ASN A 11 -9.28 -22.45 -46.33
C ASN A 11 -8.83 -23.71 -45.56
N TRP A 12 -8.72 -23.60 -44.25
CA TRP A 12 -8.93 -24.72 -43.33
C TRP A 12 -9.61 -24.19 -42.08
N LEU A 13 -10.92 -24.13 -42.17
CA LEU A 13 -11.85 -23.98 -41.06
C LEU A 13 -12.82 -25.18 -41.14
N PHE A 14 -13.23 -25.68 -39.96
CA PHE A 14 -14.20 -26.75 -39.74
C PHE A 14 -13.66 -28.19 -39.73
N ALA A 15 -13.34 -28.66 -38.54
CA ALA A 15 -13.83 -29.92 -37.97
C ALA A 15 -13.16 -30.22 -36.62
N VAL A 16 -13.69 -29.70 -35.50
CA VAL A 16 -13.65 -30.36 -34.17
C VAL A 16 -14.65 -29.64 -33.26
N ILE A 17 -15.92 -29.92 -33.41
CA ILE A 17 -16.95 -29.79 -32.36
C ILE A 17 -17.98 -30.85 -32.69
N LEU A 18 -18.03 -31.89 -31.90
CA LEU A 18 -19.14 -32.79 -31.64
C LEU A 18 -18.67 -34.24 -31.36
N ILE A 19 -18.06 -34.48 -30.23
CA ILE A 19 -18.07 -35.80 -29.57
C ILE A 19 -17.71 -35.62 -28.09
N THR A 20 -18.67 -35.22 -27.28
CA THR A 20 -18.69 -35.50 -25.83
C THR A 20 -20.01 -34.99 -25.23
N PRO A 21 -21.10 -35.69 -25.36
CA PRO A 21 -21.93 -36.00 -24.19
C PRO A 21 -22.67 -37.34 -24.27
N LEU A 22 -21.97 -38.44 -24.56
CA LEU A 22 -22.67 -39.75 -24.62
C LEU A 22 -22.12 -40.79 -23.64
N ILE A 23 -21.27 -40.44 -22.70
CA ILE A 23 -20.70 -41.42 -21.74
C ILE A 23 -21.27 -41.29 -20.32
N ILE A 24 -22.06 -40.27 -20.02
CA ILE A 24 -22.60 -40.09 -18.64
C ILE A 24 -23.99 -40.68 -18.42
N VAL A 25 -24.69 -41.13 -19.46
CA VAL A 25 -26.05 -41.67 -19.30
C VAL A 25 -26.10 -43.20 -19.16
N VAL A 26 -25.05 -43.93 -19.49
CA VAL A 26 -25.04 -45.41 -19.39
C VAL A 26 -24.51 -45.96 -18.05
N GLY A 27 -23.76 -45.15 -17.29
CA GLY A 27 -23.23 -45.54 -15.96
C GLY A 27 -24.23 -45.41 -14.81
N GLY A 28 -25.28 -44.61 -14.95
CA GLY A 28 -26.29 -44.37 -13.89
C GLY A 28 -27.38 -45.42 -13.76
N PHE A 29 -27.63 -46.23 -14.79
CA PHE A 29 -28.74 -47.18 -14.81
C PHE A 29 -28.37 -48.59 -14.31
N ALA A 30 -27.09 -48.90 -14.25
CA ALA A 30 -26.61 -50.20 -13.75
C ALA A 30 -26.46 -50.28 -12.21
N PHE A 31 -26.41 -49.13 -11.52
CA PHE A 31 -26.24 -49.08 -10.05
C PHE A 31 -27.58 -49.15 -9.29
N PHE A 32 -28.73 -48.96 -9.97
CA PHE A 32 -30.05 -48.92 -9.33
C PHE A 32 -30.77 -50.28 -9.33
N GLN A 33 -30.27 -51.31 -10.04
CA GLN A 33 -30.89 -52.63 -10.14
C GLN A 33 -30.31 -53.68 -9.21
N TYR A 34 -29.25 -53.41 -8.45
CA TYR A 34 -28.58 -54.41 -7.59
C TYR A 34 -29.10 -54.44 -6.13
N GLN A 35 -30.06 -53.62 -5.75
CA GLN A 35 -30.54 -53.50 -4.37
C GLN A 35 -31.93 -54.16 -4.12
N LYS A 36 -32.42 -55.06 -5.00
CA LYS A 36 -33.67 -55.75 -4.75
C LYS A 36 -33.50 -57.28 -4.89
N ARG A 37 -32.93 -57.94 -3.90
CA ARG A 37 -33.15 -59.37 -3.56
C ARG A 37 -32.35 -59.73 -2.31
N VAL A 38 -32.96 -59.60 -1.12
CA VAL A 38 -32.79 -60.54 -0.02
C VAL A 38 -34.11 -60.58 0.75
N VAL A 39 -34.64 -61.80 0.88
CA VAL A 39 -35.93 -62.14 1.45
C VAL A 39 -35.78 -62.44 2.96
N PRO A 40 -36.84 -62.41 3.78
CA PRO A 40 -36.79 -62.13 5.22
C PRO A 40 -36.59 -63.39 6.06
N ALA A 41 -36.01 -63.21 7.23
CA ALA A 41 -36.14 -64.15 8.34
C ALA A 41 -36.79 -63.49 9.54
N GLU A 42 -37.90 -64.00 9.96
CA GLU A 42 -38.58 -63.72 11.23
C GLU A 42 -37.65 -63.90 12.42
N THR A 43 -37.71 -63.02 13.39
CA THR A 43 -37.88 -63.41 14.81
C THR A 43 -37.96 -62.23 15.75
N SER A 44 -38.97 -62.27 16.56
CA SER A 44 -39.15 -61.83 17.97
C SER A 44 -38.96 -60.36 18.34
N LYS A 45 -40.08 -59.80 18.76
CA LYS A 45 -40.24 -58.55 19.51
C LYS A 45 -39.44 -58.57 20.81
N ILE A 46 -38.52 -57.59 20.93
CA ILE A 46 -38.17 -57.02 22.22
C ILE A 46 -38.37 -55.49 22.07
N GLU A 47 -39.41 -54.98 22.66
CA GLU A 47 -39.62 -53.54 22.82
C GLU A 47 -38.60 -52.99 23.80
N THR A 48 -37.51 -52.39 23.31
CA THR A 48 -36.74 -51.42 24.07
C THR A 48 -37.05 -50.05 23.51
N LYS A 49 -37.87 -49.29 24.26
CA LYS A 49 -38.01 -47.84 24.09
C LYS A 49 -36.60 -47.24 24.23
N LYS A 50 -35.94 -46.97 23.11
CA LYS A 50 -34.88 -45.96 23.04
C LYS A 50 -35.56 -44.65 22.65
N GLU A 51 -35.64 -43.75 23.60
CA GLU A 51 -35.78 -42.33 23.33
C GLU A 51 -34.51 -41.91 22.56
N ASP A 52 -34.59 -41.89 21.24
CA ASP A 52 -33.61 -41.19 20.41
C ASP A 52 -33.75 -39.71 20.69
N ALA A 53 -33.03 -39.21 21.71
CA ALA A 53 -32.78 -37.79 21.88
C ALA A 53 -32.06 -37.33 20.60
N LYS A 54 -32.81 -36.70 19.71
CA LYS A 54 -32.29 -35.98 18.57
C LYS A 54 -31.39 -34.88 19.12
N ILE A 55 -30.07 -35.14 19.14
CA ILE A 55 -29.07 -34.12 19.42
C ILE A 55 -29.19 -33.13 18.25
N GLU A 56 -29.90 -32.04 18.45
CA GLU A 56 -29.87 -30.91 17.54
C GLU A 56 -28.43 -30.38 17.58
N GLU A 57 -27.64 -30.72 16.57
CA GLU A 57 -26.33 -30.04 16.35
C GLU A 57 -26.60 -28.58 16.20
N LYS A 58 -26.37 -27.80 17.26
CA LYS A 58 -26.42 -26.33 17.21
C LYS A 58 -25.39 -25.87 16.20
N LYS A 59 -25.85 -25.24 15.12
CA LYS A 59 -24.98 -24.55 14.18
C LYS A 59 -24.05 -23.60 14.96
N PRO A 60 -22.74 -23.60 14.65
CA PRO A 60 -21.80 -22.74 15.34
C PRO A 60 -22.19 -21.26 15.18
N GLU A 61 -22.07 -20.52 16.26
CA GLU A 61 -22.30 -19.07 16.28
C GLU A 61 -21.11 -18.37 15.59
N ILE A 62 -21.39 -17.53 14.59
CA ILE A 62 -20.38 -16.75 13.87
C ILE A 62 -20.03 -15.50 14.68
N ILE A 63 -18.81 -15.44 15.17
CA ILE A 63 -18.30 -14.29 15.92
C ILE A 63 -17.67 -13.27 14.97
N ARG A 64 -18.08 -12.02 15.13
CA ARG A 64 -17.56 -10.89 14.38
C ARG A 64 -16.34 -10.27 15.08
N PRO A 65 -15.40 -9.63 14.36
CA PRO A 65 -14.30 -8.91 14.99
C PRO A 65 -14.82 -7.70 15.78
N THR A 66 -14.12 -7.36 16.85
CA THR A 66 -14.38 -6.16 17.66
C THR A 66 -13.59 -4.95 17.20
N SER A 67 -12.49 -5.19 16.50
CA SER A 67 -11.68 -4.15 15.88
C SER A 67 -10.89 -4.69 14.68
N LEU A 68 -10.38 -3.77 13.85
CA LEU A 68 -9.51 -4.07 12.72
C LEU A 68 -8.18 -3.37 12.93
N GLY A 69 -7.09 -4.13 12.98
CA GLY A 69 -5.73 -3.61 13.02
C GLY A 69 -5.19 -3.30 11.63
N LEU A 70 -4.51 -2.17 11.48
CA LEU A 70 -3.78 -1.79 10.27
C LEU A 70 -2.40 -1.27 10.67
N ASN A 71 -1.40 -2.14 10.63
CA ASN A 71 -0.02 -1.80 10.93
C ASN A 71 0.72 -1.46 9.64
N THR A 72 1.12 -0.20 9.47
CA THR A 72 1.74 0.32 8.25
C THR A 72 3.17 0.78 8.52
N LEU A 73 4.02 0.68 7.52
CA LEU A 73 5.40 1.15 7.60
C LEU A 73 5.70 2.07 6.41
N PHE A 74 6.06 3.30 6.71
CA PHE A 74 6.42 4.33 5.73
C PHE A 74 7.93 4.44 5.62
N PHE A 75 8.42 4.64 4.41
CA PHE A 75 9.83 4.88 4.12
C PHE A 75 9.99 6.10 3.21
N GLY A 76 11.15 6.74 3.27
CA GLY A 76 11.50 7.87 2.42
C GLY A 76 11.84 7.47 1.00
N ASP A 77 12.85 8.12 0.44
CA ASP A 77 13.19 8.11 -0.97
C ASP A 77 13.59 6.70 -1.45
N VAL A 78 12.81 6.16 -2.40
CA VAL A 78 13.05 4.88 -3.09
C VAL A 78 13.34 5.14 -4.55
N PHE A 79 14.50 4.67 -4.98
CA PHE A 79 15.03 4.85 -6.32
C PHE A 79 15.85 3.62 -6.73
N TRP A 80 15.57 3.02 -7.90
CA TRP A 80 16.31 1.88 -8.41
C TRP A 80 16.92 2.11 -9.80
N GLY A 81 17.13 3.39 -10.17
CA GLY A 81 17.89 3.81 -11.33
C GLY A 81 19.38 3.96 -11.05
N ARG A 82 20.10 4.66 -11.92
CA ARG A 82 21.54 4.99 -11.82
C ARG A 82 22.39 3.82 -11.27
N TYR A 83 23.17 4.09 -10.24
CA TYR A 83 24.10 3.11 -9.66
C TYR A 83 23.41 1.96 -8.93
N VAL A 84 22.16 2.10 -8.47
CA VAL A 84 21.37 0.95 -7.93
C VAL A 84 21.15 -0.08 -9.04
N ASP A 85 20.82 0.36 -10.26
CA ASP A 85 20.67 -0.52 -11.44
C ASP A 85 22.01 -1.17 -11.82
N ASP A 86 23.12 -0.40 -11.77
CA ASP A 86 24.46 -0.95 -12.05
C ASP A 86 24.86 -2.04 -11.03
N TRP A 87 24.62 -1.79 -9.73
CA TRP A 87 24.88 -2.79 -8.68
C TRP A 87 24.01 -4.04 -8.86
N SER A 88 22.76 -3.85 -9.23
CA SER A 88 21.83 -4.94 -9.50
C SER A 88 22.28 -5.80 -10.69
N LYS A 89 22.69 -5.17 -11.78
CA LYS A 89 23.22 -5.86 -12.96
C LYS A 89 24.51 -6.65 -12.67
N ALA A 90 25.32 -6.16 -11.75
CA ALA A 90 26.54 -6.83 -11.30
C ALA A 90 26.28 -7.98 -10.30
N SER A 91 25.11 -8.03 -9.68
CA SER A 91 24.71 -9.05 -8.72
C SER A 91 24.02 -10.24 -9.40
N ASP A 92 24.17 -11.44 -8.84
CA ASP A 92 23.39 -12.63 -9.25
C ASP A 92 21.88 -12.48 -8.95
N LEU A 93 21.50 -11.61 -8.01
CA LEU A 93 20.10 -11.34 -7.63
C LEU A 93 19.36 -10.47 -8.65
N LYS A 94 20.06 -9.79 -9.56
CA LYS A 94 19.47 -8.95 -10.61
C LYS A 94 18.40 -7.99 -10.03
N PHE A 95 17.19 -8.01 -10.56
CA PHE A 95 16.10 -7.13 -10.11
C PHE A 95 15.71 -7.28 -8.64
N ALA A 96 16.01 -8.42 -8.01
CA ALA A 96 15.76 -8.62 -6.58
C ALA A 96 16.85 -7.96 -5.69
N TYR A 97 17.99 -7.54 -6.27
CA TYR A 97 19.13 -7.03 -5.52
C TYR A 97 18.78 -5.88 -4.57
N PRO A 98 18.17 -4.76 -5.00
CA PRO A 98 17.93 -3.61 -4.13
C PRO A 98 16.96 -3.91 -2.97
N PHE A 99 16.17 -4.98 -3.09
CA PHE A 99 15.19 -5.40 -2.09
C PHE A 99 15.70 -6.51 -1.18
N SER A 100 16.90 -7.05 -1.42
CA SER A 100 17.40 -8.25 -0.72
C SER A 100 17.72 -8.02 0.76
N GLY A 101 17.95 -6.77 1.18
CA GLY A 101 18.15 -6.39 2.59
C GLY A 101 16.85 -6.22 3.38
N LEU A 102 15.70 -6.16 2.72
CA LEU A 102 14.41 -5.78 3.34
C LEU A 102 13.84 -6.85 4.28
N ASN A 103 14.30 -8.09 4.20
CA ASN A 103 13.91 -9.16 5.13
C ASN A 103 14.19 -8.81 6.60
N THR A 104 15.15 -7.91 6.87
CA THR A 104 15.49 -7.46 8.23
C THR A 104 14.33 -6.73 8.92
N PHE A 105 13.33 -6.26 8.17
CA PHE A 105 12.15 -5.56 8.69
C PHE A 105 10.97 -6.47 9.02
N GLN A 106 11.04 -7.78 8.68
CA GLN A 106 9.95 -8.72 8.94
C GLN A 106 8.62 -8.24 8.30
N ARG A 107 8.58 -8.24 6.96
CA ARG A 107 7.48 -7.71 6.14
C ARG A 107 6.09 -8.21 6.60
N GLU A 108 6.02 -9.43 7.06
CA GLU A 108 4.80 -10.12 7.53
C GLU A 108 4.15 -9.47 8.77
N ASN A 109 4.87 -8.65 9.52
CA ASN A 109 4.33 -7.93 10.67
C ASN A 109 3.49 -6.70 10.28
N TYR A 110 3.50 -6.32 9.01
CA TYR A 110 2.84 -5.11 8.50
C TYR A 110 1.81 -5.47 7.44
N GLN A 111 0.65 -4.79 7.48
CA GLN A 111 -0.37 -4.90 6.46
C GLN A 111 0.00 -4.12 5.21
N ALA A 112 0.73 -3.00 5.37
CA ALA A 112 1.16 -2.20 4.22
C ALA A 112 2.53 -1.55 4.43
N TRP A 113 3.30 -1.45 3.33
CA TRP A 113 4.48 -0.61 3.21
C TRP A 113 4.23 0.47 2.17
N ILE A 114 4.60 1.70 2.51
CA ILE A 114 4.42 2.90 1.69
C ILE A 114 5.76 3.62 1.60
N ALA A 115 6.10 4.21 0.45
CA ALA A 115 7.33 4.98 0.28
C ALA A 115 7.16 6.11 -0.75
N ASP A 116 8.15 6.98 -0.87
CA ASP A 116 8.27 7.90 -2.00
C ASP A 116 9.01 7.22 -3.16
N LEU A 117 8.41 7.19 -4.34
CA LEU A 117 9.05 6.71 -5.56
C LEU A 117 9.67 7.88 -6.30
N GLU A 118 10.96 8.11 -6.09
CA GLU A 118 11.66 9.31 -6.59
C GLU A 118 12.23 9.11 -8.00
N CYS A 119 11.50 8.43 -8.86
CA CYS A 119 11.80 8.30 -10.29
C CYS A 119 10.61 7.82 -11.09
N PRO A 120 10.43 8.28 -12.34
CA PRO A 120 9.50 7.66 -13.25
C PRO A 120 9.97 6.27 -13.66
N ILE A 121 9.05 5.30 -13.68
CA ILE A 121 9.29 3.93 -14.17
C ILE A 121 9.04 3.93 -15.67
N THR A 122 10.11 3.80 -16.48
CA THR A 122 9.99 3.87 -17.93
C THR A 122 10.67 2.71 -18.63
N SER A 123 10.21 2.41 -19.84
CA SER A 123 10.88 1.46 -20.73
C SER A 123 12.10 2.05 -21.42
N THR A 124 12.23 3.37 -21.40
CA THR A 124 13.39 4.08 -21.98
C THR A 124 14.56 4.00 -21.02
N TYR A 125 15.64 3.34 -21.46
CA TYR A 125 16.84 3.23 -20.67
C TYR A 125 17.72 4.48 -20.78
N ILE A 126 18.15 5.01 -19.65
CA ILE A 126 19.17 6.06 -19.53
C ILE A 126 20.28 5.49 -18.66
N ASN A 127 21.54 5.52 -19.14
CA ASN A 127 22.66 5.01 -18.36
C ASN A 127 22.95 5.89 -17.13
N SER A 128 23.60 5.29 -16.12
CA SER A 128 23.83 5.90 -14.81
C SER A 128 24.57 7.24 -14.88
N ALA A 129 25.62 7.32 -15.72
CA ALA A 129 26.40 8.55 -15.87
C ALA A 129 25.56 9.69 -16.49
N THR A 130 24.67 9.39 -17.42
CA THR A 130 23.77 10.37 -18.03
C THR A 130 22.73 10.85 -17.01
N GLN A 131 22.14 9.93 -16.24
CA GLN A 131 21.19 10.27 -15.18
C GLN A 131 21.85 11.16 -14.11
N ASP A 132 23.09 10.85 -13.72
CA ASP A 132 23.84 11.58 -12.73
C ASP A 132 24.20 13.01 -13.22
N ASN A 133 24.76 13.11 -14.43
CA ASN A 133 25.16 14.39 -15.01
C ASN A 133 23.98 15.34 -15.27
N LEU A 134 22.81 14.82 -15.63
CA LEU A 134 21.64 15.62 -15.99
C LEU A 134 20.65 15.74 -14.83
N LEU A 135 20.87 15.05 -13.71
CA LEU A 135 19.89 14.87 -12.63
C LEU A 135 18.51 14.46 -13.18
N LYS A 136 18.52 13.63 -14.24
CA LYS A 136 17.33 13.16 -14.94
C LYS A 136 17.13 11.67 -14.64
N PHE A 137 16.27 11.40 -13.69
CA PHE A 137 16.08 10.05 -13.17
C PHE A 137 15.14 9.23 -14.05
N SER A 138 15.44 7.95 -14.12
CA SER A 138 14.60 6.93 -14.78
C SER A 138 14.84 5.59 -14.11
N CYS A 139 13.78 4.95 -13.68
CA CYS A 139 13.81 3.63 -13.08
C CYS A 139 13.38 2.57 -14.10
N PRO A 140 14.21 1.52 -14.36
CA PRO A 140 13.84 0.46 -15.28
C PRO A 140 12.62 -0.33 -14.79
N VAL A 141 11.71 -0.69 -15.73
CA VAL A 141 10.46 -1.41 -15.47
C VAL A 141 10.67 -2.77 -14.77
N GLY A 142 11.77 -3.46 -15.07
CA GLY A 142 12.02 -4.84 -14.59
C GLY A 142 12.02 -5.01 -13.06
N TYR A 143 12.23 -3.94 -12.30
CA TYR A 143 12.20 -3.97 -10.84
C TYR A 143 10.80 -3.95 -10.23
N THR A 144 9.77 -3.49 -10.98
CA THR A 144 8.45 -3.21 -10.39
C THR A 144 7.80 -4.46 -9.80
N ALA A 145 7.96 -5.63 -10.45
CA ALA A 145 7.43 -6.90 -9.94
C ALA A 145 8.11 -7.34 -8.63
N GLU A 146 9.40 -7.01 -8.45
CA GLU A 146 10.10 -7.28 -7.18
C GLU A 146 9.67 -6.27 -6.10
N ALA A 147 9.53 -4.99 -6.46
CA ALA A 147 9.03 -3.95 -5.55
C ALA A 147 7.63 -4.29 -5.02
N ALA A 148 6.75 -4.86 -5.86
CA ALA A 148 5.39 -5.28 -5.48
C ALA A 148 5.33 -6.35 -4.36
N LYS A 149 6.42 -7.07 -4.12
CA LYS A 149 6.51 -8.03 -3.00
C LYS A 149 6.63 -7.31 -1.65
N TRP A 150 7.02 -6.04 -1.67
CA TRP A 150 7.34 -5.24 -0.49
C TRP A 150 6.37 -4.07 -0.31
N PHE A 151 6.17 -3.26 -1.34
CA PHE A 151 5.41 -2.01 -1.27
C PHE A 151 3.97 -2.18 -1.75
N ASN A 152 3.05 -1.57 -1.02
CA ASN A 152 1.62 -1.56 -1.34
C ASN A 152 1.20 -0.24 -2.00
N ALA A 153 1.93 0.85 -1.71
CA ALA A 153 1.64 2.16 -2.29
C ALA A 153 2.90 3.03 -2.38
N PHE A 154 2.91 3.93 -3.37
CA PHE A 154 3.92 4.98 -3.50
C PHE A 154 3.27 6.36 -3.60
N THR A 155 3.92 7.39 -2.98
CA THR A 155 3.70 8.76 -3.41
C THR A 155 4.47 9.02 -4.71
N LEU A 156 3.85 9.80 -5.61
CA LEU A 156 4.44 10.27 -6.87
C LEU A 156 4.67 11.78 -6.85
N ALA A 157 4.58 12.40 -5.68
CA ALA A 157 4.64 13.85 -5.50
C ALA A 157 6.07 14.32 -5.17
N ASN A 158 7.00 14.18 -6.12
CA ASN A 158 8.39 14.59 -5.94
C ASN A 158 8.95 15.30 -7.18
N ASN A 159 10.16 15.86 -7.05
CA ASN A 159 10.82 16.68 -8.07
C ASN A 159 11.45 15.88 -9.22
N HIS A 160 11.40 14.56 -9.18
CA HIS A 160 11.93 13.69 -10.23
C HIS A 160 10.85 12.96 -11.04
N MET A 161 9.60 12.96 -10.58
CA MET A 161 8.51 12.26 -11.28
C MET A 161 8.19 12.87 -12.67
N ASP A 162 8.59 14.11 -12.93
CA ASP A 162 8.47 14.77 -14.23
C ASP A 162 9.69 14.58 -15.16
N ASN A 163 10.73 13.87 -14.74
CA ASN A 163 11.99 13.83 -15.47
C ASN A 163 11.92 13.18 -16.87
N MET A 164 10.93 12.38 -17.14
CA MET A 164 10.76 11.64 -18.40
C MET A 164 9.49 12.05 -19.14
N GLN A 165 9.17 13.35 -19.15
CA GLN A 165 7.96 13.87 -19.83
C GLN A 165 7.92 13.57 -21.32
N GLU A 166 9.07 13.58 -22.01
CA GLU A 166 9.15 13.34 -23.47
C GLU A 166 8.70 11.94 -23.88
N VAL A 167 8.62 11.00 -22.93
CA VAL A 167 8.11 9.63 -23.17
C VAL A 167 6.89 9.32 -22.31
N ASP A 168 6.23 10.37 -21.78
CA ASP A 168 5.08 10.23 -20.89
C ASP A 168 5.39 9.38 -19.64
N GLY A 169 6.48 9.73 -18.96
CA GLY A 169 7.04 8.95 -17.86
C GLY A 169 6.08 8.72 -16.70
N LEU A 170 5.27 9.73 -16.32
CA LEU A 170 4.25 9.57 -15.27
C LEU A 170 3.19 8.53 -15.64
N LYS A 171 2.70 8.57 -16.90
CA LYS A 171 1.74 7.57 -17.38
C LYS A 171 2.34 6.17 -17.37
N GLN A 172 3.57 6.01 -17.90
CA GLN A 172 4.25 4.72 -17.85
C GLN A 172 4.44 4.22 -16.42
N THR A 173 4.76 5.11 -15.48
CA THR A 173 4.89 4.78 -14.07
C THR A 173 3.58 4.22 -13.52
N ARG A 174 2.47 4.94 -13.71
CA ARG A 174 1.14 4.51 -13.27
C ARG A 174 0.71 3.19 -13.89
N ASP A 175 0.90 3.02 -15.20
CA ASP A 175 0.57 1.77 -15.91
C ASP A 175 1.37 0.58 -15.32
N ASN A 176 2.66 0.77 -15.00
CA ASN A 176 3.49 -0.28 -14.39
C ASN A 176 3.09 -0.59 -12.94
N LEU A 177 2.71 0.41 -12.17
CA LEU A 177 2.21 0.23 -10.80
C LEU A 177 0.86 -0.51 -10.82
N ASP A 178 -0.06 -0.14 -11.71
CA ASP A 178 -1.36 -0.79 -11.90
C ASP A 178 -1.21 -2.28 -12.26
N VAL A 179 -0.36 -2.61 -13.22
CA VAL A 179 -0.07 -4.01 -13.61
C VAL A 179 0.44 -4.82 -12.43
N ASN A 180 1.22 -4.22 -11.56
CA ASN A 180 1.80 -4.88 -10.38
C ASN A 180 0.95 -4.71 -9.11
N LYS A 181 -0.23 -4.09 -9.19
CA LYS A 181 -1.18 -3.87 -8.08
C LYS A 181 -0.58 -3.08 -6.93
N ILE A 182 0.32 -2.15 -7.23
CA ILE A 182 0.84 -1.17 -6.28
C ILE A 182 -0.01 0.09 -6.42
N GLN A 183 -0.62 0.54 -5.35
CA GLN A 183 -1.41 1.76 -5.33
C GLN A 183 -0.49 2.99 -5.37
N TYR A 184 -1.03 4.14 -5.74
CA TYR A 184 -0.26 5.40 -5.76
C TYR A 184 -1.14 6.60 -5.48
N PHE A 185 -0.52 7.70 -5.06
CA PHE A 185 -1.17 8.97 -4.75
C PHE A 185 -0.18 10.13 -4.96
N GLY A 186 -0.71 11.34 -5.02
CA GLY A 186 0.10 12.52 -5.28
C GLY A 186 0.48 12.71 -6.74
N HIS A 187 0.84 13.93 -7.08
CA HIS A 187 1.28 14.35 -8.40
C HIS A 187 2.47 15.31 -8.27
N TYR A 188 3.40 15.32 -9.22
CA TYR A 188 4.54 16.23 -9.20
C TYR A 188 4.14 17.73 -9.34
N ASP A 189 2.94 18.03 -9.79
CA ASP A 189 2.36 19.37 -9.80
C ASP A 189 1.11 19.41 -8.93
N ASN A 190 1.18 20.09 -7.78
CA ASN A 190 0.06 20.25 -6.86
C ASN A 190 -1.14 20.99 -7.48
N SER A 191 -0.92 21.78 -8.52
CA SER A 191 -1.98 22.52 -9.22
C SER A 191 -2.63 21.73 -10.35
N PHE A 192 -2.16 20.52 -10.63
CA PHE A 192 -2.75 19.65 -11.65
C PHE A 192 -4.22 19.36 -11.33
N ARG A 193 -5.02 19.38 -12.37
CA ARG A 193 -6.43 18.94 -12.34
C ARG A 193 -6.68 18.11 -13.60
N ASP A 194 -7.32 16.99 -13.43
CA ASP A 194 -7.70 16.14 -14.56
C ASP A 194 -8.80 16.78 -15.44
N ALA A 195 -9.21 16.10 -16.50
CA ALA A 195 -10.25 16.58 -17.42
C ALA A 195 -11.62 16.82 -16.74
N THR A 196 -11.84 16.25 -15.56
CA THR A 196 -13.07 16.45 -14.76
C THR A 196 -12.93 17.57 -13.73
N GLY A 197 -11.73 18.15 -13.60
CA GLY A 197 -11.41 19.17 -12.61
C GLY A 197 -11.03 18.61 -11.24
N ARG A 198 -10.83 17.27 -11.11
CA ARG A 198 -10.37 16.61 -9.89
C ARG A 198 -8.88 16.85 -9.69
N ASP A 199 -8.47 17.15 -8.45
CA ASP A 199 -7.07 17.13 -8.07
C ASP A 199 -6.53 15.70 -7.96
N GLU A 200 -5.21 15.56 -8.02
CA GLU A 200 -4.51 14.30 -7.82
C GLU A 200 -3.56 14.36 -6.61
N ILE A 201 -3.82 15.26 -5.67
CA ILE A 201 -3.04 15.42 -4.44
C ILE A 201 -3.35 14.29 -3.46
N CYS A 202 -4.64 14.08 -3.19
CA CYS A 202 -5.10 13.07 -2.26
C CYS A 202 -5.83 11.93 -2.99
N GLU A 203 -5.58 10.69 -2.51
CA GLU A 203 -6.27 9.50 -2.98
C GLU A 203 -6.68 8.63 -1.81
N ILE A 204 -7.78 7.88 -1.97
CA ILE A 204 -8.18 6.85 -1.03
C ILE A 204 -7.45 5.56 -1.39
N VAL A 205 -6.54 5.16 -0.51
CA VAL A 205 -5.75 3.93 -0.64
C VAL A 205 -6.30 2.89 0.33
N SER A 206 -6.56 1.68 -0.15
CA SER A 206 -7.20 0.62 0.64
C SER A 206 -6.22 -0.49 0.97
N PHE A 207 -6.17 -0.88 2.24
CA PHE A 207 -5.27 -1.91 2.74
C PHE A 207 -6.02 -3.05 3.42
N LYS A 208 -5.53 -4.29 3.25
CA LYS A 208 -6.02 -5.43 4.02
C LYS A 208 -5.75 -5.21 5.50
N SER A 209 -6.76 -5.45 6.32
CA SER A 209 -6.65 -5.31 7.78
C SER A 209 -6.52 -6.66 8.48
N LYS A 210 -6.07 -6.62 9.72
CA LYS A 210 -6.01 -7.77 10.61
C LYS A 210 -7.19 -7.73 11.57
N PRO A 211 -8.21 -8.58 11.43
CA PRO A 211 -9.35 -8.59 12.34
C PRO A 211 -8.94 -9.11 13.74
N VAL A 212 -9.41 -8.42 14.77
CA VAL A 212 -9.24 -8.79 16.18
C VAL A 212 -10.57 -9.31 16.70
N PHE A 213 -10.59 -10.56 17.16
CA PHE A 213 -11.80 -11.20 17.68
C PHE A 213 -11.78 -11.23 19.21
N PRO A 214 -12.95 -11.24 19.86
CA PRO A 214 -13.02 -11.54 21.29
C PRO A 214 -12.58 -12.99 21.56
N GLU A 215 -12.45 -13.35 22.83
CA GLU A 215 -12.20 -14.75 23.21
C GLU A 215 -13.30 -15.66 22.64
N ILE A 216 -12.88 -16.72 21.95
CA ILE A 216 -13.78 -17.66 21.29
C ILE A 216 -14.17 -18.75 22.28
N LYS A 217 -15.46 -18.99 22.44
CA LYS A 217 -16.03 -20.05 23.30
C LYS A 217 -16.36 -21.29 22.48
N ASP A 218 -16.67 -22.39 23.17
CA ASP A 218 -17.17 -23.61 22.53
C ASP A 218 -18.37 -23.33 21.65
N ASN A 219 -18.43 -24.00 20.51
CA ASN A 219 -19.47 -23.81 19.48
C ASN A 219 -19.51 -22.43 18.81
N GLN A 220 -18.38 -21.68 18.81
CA GLN A 220 -18.23 -20.40 18.10
C GLN A 220 -17.14 -20.53 17.04
N ILE A 221 -17.36 -19.88 15.89
CA ILE A 221 -16.37 -19.78 14.80
C ILE A 221 -16.15 -18.32 14.42
N LYS A 222 -14.91 -17.98 14.06
CA LYS A 222 -14.60 -16.62 13.53
C LYS A 222 -15.29 -16.44 12.19
N MET A 223 -15.80 -15.24 11.97
CA MET A 223 -16.24 -14.81 10.66
C MET A 223 -15.06 -14.87 9.68
N ASP A 224 -15.21 -15.62 8.60
CA ASP A 224 -14.24 -15.67 7.51
C ASP A 224 -14.57 -14.57 6.50
N SER A 225 -13.91 -13.42 6.64
CA SER A 225 -14.10 -12.27 5.76
C SER A 225 -12.82 -11.45 5.69
N GLU A 226 -12.49 -11.01 4.49
CA GLU A 226 -11.44 -10.01 4.29
C GLU A 226 -12.03 -8.61 4.52
N PHE A 227 -11.36 -7.81 5.35
CA PHE A 227 -11.73 -6.44 5.61
C PHE A 227 -10.67 -5.49 5.06
N LEU A 228 -11.09 -4.52 4.25
CA LEU A 228 -10.22 -3.44 3.77
C LEU A 228 -10.44 -2.18 4.62
N ILE A 229 -9.36 -1.49 4.92
CA ILE A 229 -9.38 -0.18 5.57
C ILE A 229 -8.95 0.87 4.56
N PRO A 230 -9.82 1.83 4.23
CA PRO A 230 -9.47 2.98 3.41
C PRO A 230 -8.77 4.04 4.26
N VAL A 231 -7.70 4.62 3.71
CA VAL A 231 -6.94 5.73 4.29
C VAL A 231 -6.78 6.80 3.22
N ALA A 232 -6.97 8.05 3.56
CA ALA A 232 -6.66 9.16 2.67
C ALA A 232 -5.15 9.40 2.71
N MET A 233 -4.48 9.23 1.58
CA MET A 233 -3.07 9.48 1.39
C MET A 233 -2.89 10.68 0.49
N CYS A 234 -2.15 11.70 0.94
CA CYS A 234 -1.91 12.92 0.16
C CYS A 234 -0.41 13.13 -0.05
N GLY A 235 0.01 13.31 -1.30
CA GLY A 235 1.37 13.65 -1.67
C GLY A 235 1.46 15.11 -2.11
N TYR A 236 2.45 15.84 -1.62
CA TYR A 236 2.71 17.24 -1.99
C TYR A 236 4.15 17.42 -2.44
N HIS A 237 4.34 17.87 -3.68
CA HIS A 237 5.65 18.30 -4.16
C HIS A 237 5.81 19.80 -3.89
N ASN A 238 6.67 20.15 -2.92
CA ASN A 238 6.85 21.51 -2.44
C ASN A 238 8.29 22.04 -2.66
N VAL A 239 9.08 21.42 -3.55
CA VAL A 239 10.48 21.82 -3.78
C VAL A 239 10.54 23.08 -4.63
N PHE A 240 9.91 23.06 -5.80
CA PHE A 240 9.98 24.19 -6.75
C PHE A 240 8.81 25.17 -6.60
N LYS A 241 7.68 24.71 -6.11
CA LYS A 241 6.46 25.51 -5.95
C LYS A 241 5.70 25.08 -4.72
N LEU A 242 5.47 26.02 -3.83
CA LEU A 242 4.66 25.75 -2.63
C LEU A 242 3.19 25.59 -2.99
N PRO A 243 2.45 24.74 -2.26
CA PRO A 243 1.02 24.57 -2.47
C PRO A 243 0.26 25.86 -2.12
N THR A 244 -0.76 26.15 -2.90
CA THR A 244 -1.69 27.24 -2.62
C THR A 244 -2.66 26.89 -1.51
N GLU A 245 -3.42 27.88 -1.01
CA GLU A 245 -4.52 27.61 -0.06
C GLU A 245 -5.56 26.63 -0.63
N ALA A 246 -5.83 26.69 -1.94
CA ALA A 246 -6.76 25.78 -2.61
C ALA A 246 -6.22 24.35 -2.65
N ASP A 247 -4.92 24.17 -2.89
CA ASP A 247 -4.28 22.87 -2.89
C ASP A 247 -4.30 22.25 -1.48
N LEU A 248 -4.05 23.06 -0.46
CA LEU A 248 -4.08 22.61 0.94
C LEU A 248 -5.51 22.32 1.46
N ALA A 249 -6.54 22.99 0.92
CA ALA A 249 -7.93 22.78 1.34
C ALA A 249 -8.43 21.34 1.09
N VAL A 250 -7.80 20.63 0.16
CA VAL A 250 -8.07 19.22 -0.14
C VAL A 250 -7.89 18.35 1.11
N ILE A 251 -6.89 18.64 1.96
CA ILE A 251 -6.68 17.94 3.24
C ILE A 251 -7.94 17.99 4.11
N THR A 252 -8.54 19.17 4.24
CA THR A 252 -9.75 19.36 5.06
C THR A 252 -10.94 18.57 4.50
N GLU A 253 -11.02 18.39 3.21
CA GLU A 253 -12.08 17.62 2.58
C GLU A 253 -11.96 16.13 2.96
N TYR A 254 -10.79 15.51 2.76
CA TYR A 254 -10.58 14.09 3.04
C TYR A 254 -10.58 13.78 4.54
N SER A 255 -10.00 14.64 5.37
CA SER A 255 -9.86 14.41 6.82
C SER A 255 -11.18 14.36 7.59
N LYS A 256 -12.28 14.88 7.01
CA LYS A 256 -13.64 14.74 7.55
C LYS A 256 -14.16 13.31 7.49
N TYR A 257 -13.64 12.52 6.55
CA TYR A 257 -14.18 11.21 6.22
C TYR A 257 -13.24 10.05 6.56
N LEU A 258 -11.91 10.26 6.53
CA LEU A 258 -10.93 9.20 6.67
C LEU A 258 -9.74 9.63 7.54
N PRO A 259 -9.02 8.66 8.16
CA PRO A 259 -7.65 8.90 8.58
C PRO A 259 -6.85 9.46 7.42
N THR A 260 -6.12 10.55 7.64
CA THR A 260 -5.46 11.30 6.56
C THR A 260 -3.99 11.45 6.88
N ILE A 261 -3.14 10.86 6.03
CA ILE A 261 -1.68 10.90 6.13
C ILE A 261 -1.12 11.71 4.97
N ILE A 262 -0.26 12.66 5.28
CA ILE A 262 0.36 13.52 4.29
C ILE A 262 1.83 13.15 4.13
N MET A 263 2.29 12.99 2.89
CA MET A 263 3.69 12.79 2.53
C MET A 263 4.16 13.98 1.67
N PRO A 264 4.70 15.05 2.28
CA PRO A 264 5.25 16.17 1.54
C PRO A 264 6.72 15.95 1.20
N HIS A 265 7.08 16.19 -0.04
CA HIS A 265 8.45 16.20 -0.57
C HIS A 265 8.96 17.62 -0.55
N GLN A 266 9.73 18.01 0.51
CA GLN A 266 10.07 19.41 0.79
C GLN A 266 11.33 19.54 1.66
N GLY A 267 12.00 20.66 1.55
CA GLY A 267 13.10 21.09 2.41
C GLY A 267 14.37 21.36 1.63
N GLN A 268 15.44 21.67 2.34
CA GLN A 268 16.75 21.84 1.76
C GLN A 268 17.51 20.49 1.82
N GLU A 269 17.99 20.02 0.67
CA GLU A 269 18.79 18.79 0.60
C GLU A 269 19.98 18.83 1.57
N TYR A 270 20.29 17.67 2.14
CA TYR A 270 21.46 17.41 3.02
C TYR A 270 21.45 18.18 4.35
N LYS A 271 20.27 18.67 4.78
CA LYS A 271 20.09 19.27 6.11
C LYS A 271 19.43 18.29 7.06
N THR A 272 19.94 18.28 8.29
CA THR A 272 19.48 17.39 9.38
C THR A 272 18.45 18.02 10.30
N VAL A 273 18.09 19.27 10.04
CA VAL A 273 17.11 20.04 10.81
C VAL A 273 16.16 20.70 9.82
N ALA A 274 14.88 20.60 10.09
CA ALA A 274 13.85 21.25 9.30
C ALA A 274 14.06 22.77 9.25
N ASP A 275 13.78 23.35 8.10
CA ASP A 275 13.73 24.81 7.95
C ASP A 275 12.36 25.37 8.39
N SER A 276 12.30 26.69 8.54
CA SER A 276 11.07 27.38 8.98
C SER A 276 9.89 27.21 8.02
N LEU A 277 10.18 26.97 6.73
CA LEU A 277 9.16 26.78 5.72
C LEU A 277 8.53 25.38 5.84
N GLN A 278 9.36 24.34 6.02
CA GLN A 278 8.86 23.01 6.34
C GLN A 278 8.01 23.03 7.62
N GLU A 279 8.50 23.65 8.70
CA GLU A 279 7.76 23.76 9.96
C GLU A 279 6.39 24.43 9.77
N THR A 280 6.34 25.53 9.01
CA THR A 280 5.10 26.27 8.74
C THR A 280 4.09 25.41 8.00
N TYR A 281 4.50 24.78 6.89
CA TYR A 281 3.59 23.99 6.07
C TYR A 281 3.15 22.69 6.74
N TYR A 282 4.05 21.97 7.39
CA TYR A 282 3.70 20.69 8.02
C TYR A 282 2.76 20.87 9.22
N ARG A 283 3.00 21.92 10.04
CA ARG A 283 2.05 22.29 11.11
C ARG A 283 0.69 22.72 10.54
N LYS A 284 0.68 23.46 9.44
CA LYS A 284 -0.57 23.84 8.76
C LYS A 284 -1.32 22.63 8.22
N MET A 285 -0.64 21.62 7.67
CA MET A 285 -1.28 20.36 7.25
C MET A 285 -1.95 19.64 8.41
N ILE A 286 -1.33 19.63 9.60
CA ILE A 286 -1.97 19.13 10.82
C ILE A 286 -3.20 19.97 11.18
N ASP A 287 -3.11 21.31 11.09
CA ASP A 287 -4.24 22.22 11.40
C ASP A 287 -5.43 22.02 10.46
N LEU A 288 -5.18 21.62 9.22
CA LEU A 288 -6.20 21.29 8.24
C LEU A 288 -6.81 19.87 8.41
N GLY A 289 -6.33 19.10 9.38
CA GLY A 289 -6.95 17.84 9.78
C GLY A 289 -6.13 16.58 9.52
N ALA A 290 -4.89 16.68 9.01
CA ALA A 290 -4.02 15.52 8.88
C ALA A 290 -3.82 14.80 10.23
N ASP A 291 -3.73 13.48 10.21
CA ASP A 291 -3.46 12.65 11.39
C ASP A 291 -1.97 12.43 11.62
N ALA A 292 -1.18 12.47 10.55
CA ALA A 292 0.28 12.55 10.58
C ALA A 292 0.81 13.23 9.31
N VAL A 293 1.98 13.85 9.43
CA VAL A 293 2.75 14.40 8.30
C VAL A 293 4.12 13.73 8.31
N ILE A 294 4.49 13.09 7.21
CA ILE A 294 5.69 12.24 7.09
C ILE A 294 6.43 12.66 5.83
N GLY A 295 7.43 13.55 5.98
CA GLY A 295 8.16 14.15 4.87
C GLY A 295 9.39 13.38 4.43
N ASP A 296 9.88 13.77 3.25
CA ASP A 296 11.08 13.27 2.58
C ASP A 296 11.79 14.37 1.75
N HIS A 297 12.59 14.05 0.72
CA HIS A 297 13.36 14.93 -0.16
C HIS A 297 14.77 15.25 0.34
N THR A 298 14.99 15.52 1.61
CA THR A 298 16.29 16.10 2.03
C THR A 298 17.45 15.12 2.00
N HIS A 299 17.20 13.87 1.60
CA HIS A 299 18.17 12.76 1.57
C HIS A 299 18.89 12.53 2.91
N SER A 300 18.35 13.06 3.99
CA SER A 300 18.86 12.92 5.35
C SER A 300 17.74 12.95 6.36
N VAL A 301 17.90 12.18 7.43
CA VAL A 301 16.94 12.21 8.53
C VAL A 301 16.93 13.58 9.17
N GLN A 302 15.75 14.17 9.29
CA GLN A 302 15.55 15.40 10.05
C GLN A 302 14.87 15.13 11.39
N ASN A 303 14.73 16.17 12.20
CA ASN A 303 14.02 16.09 13.47
C ASN A 303 12.54 15.72 13.29
N THR A 304 11.94 15.24 14.35
CA THR A 304 10.50 15.02 14.46
C THR A 304 9.87 16.02 15.42
N GLU A 305 8.56 16.16 15.36
CA GLU A 305 7.78 17.02 16.24
C GLU A 305 6.45 16.34 16.61
N ALA A 306 6.01 16.55 17.85
CA ALA A 306 4.63 16.31 18.25
C ALA A 306 3.88 17.64 18.27
N TYR A 307 3.14 17.93 17.22
CA TYR A 307 2.35 19.16 17.09
C TYR A 307 0.87 18.85 17.36
N LYS A 308 0.30 19.50 18.39
CA LYS A 308 -1.07 19.22 18.87
C LYS A 308 -1.32 17.73 19.13
N GLY A 309 -0.31 17.03 19.66
CA GLY A 309 -0.36 15.59 19.93
C GLY A 309 -0.18 14.68 18.72
N LYS A 310 -0.06 15.22 17.50
CA LYS A 310 0.10 14.47 16.24
C LYS A 310 1.55 14.47 15.79
N LEU A 311 1.93 13.41 15.06
CA LEU A 311 3.28 13.23 14.54
C LEU A 311 3.55 14.12 13.32
N ILE A 312 4.69 14.80 13.36
CA ILE A 312 5.38 15.33 12.19
C ILE A 312 6.78 14.72 12.13
N VAL A 313 7.11 14.11 10.99
CA VAL A 313 8.47 13.71 10.61
C VAL A 313 8.88 14.63 9.47
N TYR A 314 9.89 15.46 9.67
CA TYR A 314 10.25 16.45 8.67
C TYR A 314 10.95 15.86 7.46
N SER A 315 11.79 14.83 7.64
CA SER A 315 12.29 13.98 6.56
C SER A 315 12.70 12.61 7.08
N MET A 316 12.30 11.59 6.35
CA MET A 316 12.71 10.20 6.61
C MET A 316 14.11 9.89 6.09
N GLY A 317 14.65 10.68 5.15
CA GLY A 317 15.90 10.40 4.45
C GLY A 317 15.80 9.24 3.45
N ASN A 318 16.91 8.87 2.87
CA ASN A 318 16.98 7.81 1.86
C ASN A 318 16.65 6.42 2.42
N PHE A 319 15.93 5.63 1.63
CA PHE A 319 15.70 4.22 1.95
C PHE A 319 16.42 3.29 0.94
N ILE A 320 15.97 3.19 -0.29
CA ILE A 320 16.68 2.51 -1.37
C ILE A 320 17.23 3.58 -2.30
N PHE A 321 18.51 3.89 -2.18
CA PHE A 321 19.12 5.00 -2.92
C PHE A 321 20.61 4.77 -3.13
N ASP A 322 21.21 5.48 -4.11
CA ASP A 322 22.59 5.27 -4.50
C ASP A 322 23.60 6.25 -3.88
N GLN A 323 23.16 7.19 -3.05
CA GLN A 323 24.03 8.15 -2.39
C GLN A 323 24.85 7.50 -1.29
N GLN A 324 26.14 7.24 -1.57
CA GLN A 324 27.07 6.51 -0.69
C GLN A 324 28.19 7.39 -0.12
N THR A 325 28.25 8.69 -0.44
CA THR A 325 29.37 9.59 -0.16
C THR A 325 29.54 9.94 1.32
N ALA A 326 28.47 9.97 2.10
CA ALA A 326 28.52 10.24 3.53
C ALA A 326 27.57 9.33 4.32
N PRO A 327 27.87 9.03 5.60
CA PRO A 327 26.95 8.25 6.45
C PRO A 327 25.54 8.85 6.51
N LEU A 328 25.44 10.17 6.56
CA LEU A 328 24.19 10.91 6.61
C LEU A 328 23.21 10.54 5.48
N TYR A 329 23.72 10.29 4.26
CA TYR A 329 22.88 9.98 3.08
C TYR A 329 22.56 8.48 2.95
N ARG A 330 23.16 7.65 3.80
CA ARG A 330 22.92 6.21 3.86
C ARG A 330 21.98 5.83 4.98
N GLN A 331 21.60 6.80 5.82
CA GLN A 331 20.76 6.60 6.99
C GLN A 331 19.36 7.15 6.72
N GLY A 332 18.36 6.40 7.19
CA GLY A 332 16.96 6.79 7.10
C GLY A 332 16.17 6.32 8.31
N ILE A 333 14.89 6.61 8.31
CA ILE A 333 13.93 6.08 9.28
C ILE A 333 12.70 5.55 8.55
N GLY A 334 12.24 4.38 8.95
CA GLY A 334 10.88 3.93 8.73
C GLY A 334 9.96 4.50 9.81
N VAL A 335 8.78 4.93 9.42
CA VAL A 335 7.74 5.42 10.34
C VAL A 335 6.65 4.37 10.44
N ASN A 336 6.50 3.77 11.60
CA ASN A 336 5.45 2.80 11.85
C ASN A 336 4.20 3.50 12.39
N LEU A 337 3.09 3.36 11.69
CA LEU A 337 1.76 3.76 12.14
C LEU A 337 0.91 2.51 12.33
N ASP A 338 0.59 2.19 13.59
CA ASP A 338 -0.23 1.05 13.99
C ASP A 338 -1.63 1.53 14.42
N PHE A 339 -2.57 1.43 13.50
CA PHE A 339 -3.98 1.79 13.71
C PHE A 339 -4.76 0.62 14.28
N ASN A 340 -5.62 0.92 15.25
CA ASN A 340 -6.66 0.00 15.69
C ASN A 340 -8.03 0.68 15.52
N PHE A 341 -8.80 0.22 14.54
CA PHE A 341 -10.13 0.73 14.21
C PHE A 341 -11.20 -0.02 14.98
N PHE A 342 -12.10 0.70 15.65
CA PHE A 342 -13.23 0.12 16.37
C PHE A 342 -14.31 -0.31 15.39
N MET A 343 -14.74 -1.58 15.48
CA MET A 343 -15.76 -2.11 14.58
C MET A 343 -17.14 -1.54 14.94
N ASP A 344 -17.72 -0.81 13.99
CA ASP A 344 -19.11 -0.34 14.01
C ASP A 344 -19.71 -0.41 12.60
N GLU A 345 -20.99 -0.06 12.45
CA GLU A 345 -21.67 -0.08 11.15
C GLU A 345 -21.07 0.92 10.15
N ASN A 346 -20.47 2.02 10.62
CA ASN A 346 -19.80 2.98 9.75
C ASN A 346 -18.51 2.40 9.17
N LEU A 347 -17.67 1.78 10.00
CA LEU A 347 -16.43 1.12 9.53
C LEU A 347 -16.75 -0.04 8.58
N LYS A 348 -17.80 -0.81 8.86
CA LYS A 348 -18.24 -1.90 7.98
C LYS A 348 -18.58 -1.36 6.58
N LYS A 349 -19.38 -0.30 6.48
CA LYS A 349 -19.71 0.34 5.20
C LYS A 349 -18.46 0.89 4.48
N TRP A 350 -17.54 1.49 5.22
CA TRP A 350 -16.26 1.90 4.68
C TRP A 350 -15.46 0.73 4.12
N SER A 351 -15.42 -0.39 4.83
CA SER A 351 -14.72 -1.60 4.37
C SER A 351 -15.36 -2.20 3.11
N GLU A 352 -16.69 -2.16 3.00
CA GLU A 352 -17.43 -2.58 1.81
C GLU A 352 -17.15 -1.63 0.62
N LEU A 353 -17.13 -0.33 0.84
CA LEU A 353 -16.81 0.67 -0.19
C LEU A 353 -15.35 0.57 -0.63
N ALA A 354 -14.43 0.31 0.30
CA ALA A 354 -12.99 0.26 0.07
C ALA A 354 -12.55 -0.76 -1.00
N VAL A 355 -13.36 -1.79 -1.24
CA VAL A 355 -13.11 -2.78 -2.32
C VAL A 355 -13.03 -2.11 -3.69
N ASN A 356 -13.78 -1.03 -3.89
CA ASN A 356 -13.88 -0.28 -5.14
C ASN A 356 -13.05 1.02 -5.14
N CYS A 357 -12.37 1.34 -4.03
CA CYS A 357 -11.58 2.57 -3.89
C CYS A 357 -10.12 2.30 -4.22
N THR A 358 -9.75 2.45 -5.48
CA THR A 358 -8.36 2.30 -5.92
C THR A 358 -8.05 3.26 -7.06
N GLY A 359 -7.04 4.10 -6.86
CA GLY A 359 -6.53 5.05 -7.85
C GLY A 359 -7.44 6.24 -8.12
N PHE A 360 -6.94 7.17 -8.92
CA PHE A 360 -7.63 8.43 -9.24
C PHE A 360 -8.89 8.27 -10.12
N LYS A 361 -9.21 7.07 -10.54
CA LYS A 361 -10.37 6.77 -11.40
C LYS A 361 -11.66 6.65 -10.62
N ASP A 362 -11.58 6.41 -9.32
CA ASP A 362 -12.73 6.06 -8.50
C ASP A 362 -13.30 7.28 -7.76
N ASN A 363 -14.61 7.33 -7.68
CA ASN A 363 -15.32 8.42 -7.01
C ASN A 363 -15.72 8.07 -5.58
N CYS A 364 -14.83 7.40 -4.85
CA CYS A 364 -15.10 6.86 -3.52
C CYS A 364 -15.49 7.92 -2.49
N LEU A 365 -14.88 9.11 -2.54
CA LEU A 365 -15.24 10.18 -1.62
C LEU A 365 -16.67 10.70 -1.87
N ALA A 366 -17.09 10.79 -3.13
CA ALA A 366 -18.46 11.18 -3.46
C ALA A 366 -19.47 10.11 -3.02
N GLU A 367 -19.16 8.84 -3.22
CA GLU A 367 -19.98 7.72 -2.76
C GLU A 367 -20.11 7.71 -1.23
N ALA A 368 -19.00 7.90 -0.51
CA ALA A 368 -19.01 8.03 0.94
C ALA A 368 -19.90 9.19 1.43
N LYS A 369 -19.87 10.34 0.72
CA LYS A 369 -20.76 11.49 0.99
C LYS A 369 -22.24 11.13 0.79
N MET A 370 -22.57 10.44 -0.31
CA MET A 370 -23.94 9.99 -0.58
C MET A 370 -24.44 9.03 0.49
N GLN A 371 -23.60 8.10 0.94
CA GLN A 371 -23.89 7.15 2.02
C GLN A 371 -23.84 7.79 3.42
N LYS A 372 -23.47 9.06 3.54
CA LYS A 372 -23.33 9.80 4.81
C LYS A 372 -22.34 9.12 5.77
N LEU A 373 -21.27 8.54 5.22
CA LEU A 373 -20.21 7.96 6.04
C LEU A 373 -19.47 9.08 6.77
N ILE A 374 -18.95 8.74 7.95
CA ILE A 374 -18.14 9.63 8.77
C ILE A 374 -16.76 9.00 8.99
N LYS A 375 -15.81 9.78 9.49
CA LYS A 375 -14.47 9.28 9.82
C LYS A 375 -14.59 8.12 10.83
N PRO A 376 -13.99 6.95 10.53
CA PRO A 376 -13.97 5.83 11.46
C PRO A 376 -13.25 6.19 12.76
N LYS A 377 -13.70 5.63 13.87
CA LYS A 377 -13.01 5.76 15.15
C LYS A 377 -11.81 4.83 15.20
N PHE A 378 -10.66 5.35 15.60
CA PHE A 378 -9.44 4.55 15.74
C PHE A 378 -8.56 5.07 16.87
N SER A 379 -7.64 4.22 17.33
CA SER A 379 -6.45 4.63 18.08
C SER A 379 -5.22 4.45 17.19
N LEU A 380 -4.18 5.25 17.42
CA LEU A 380 -2.95 5.22 16.63
C LEU A 380 -1.74 5.12 17.57
N LYS A 381 -0.91 4.11 17.37
CA LYS A 381 0.42 4.03 17.96
C LYS A 381 1.45 4.35 16.91
N VAL A 382 2.54 4.98 17.33
CA VAL A 382 3.62 5.40 16.43
C VAL A 382 4.96 4.94 16.97
N ASP A 383 5.83 4.47 16.07
CA ASP A 383 7.23 4.22 16.38
C ASP A 383 8.13 4.52 15.18
N LEU A 384 9.44 4.70 15.43
CA LEU A 384 10.44 4.89 14.39
C LEU A 384 11.36 3.67 14.31
N ILE A 385 11.66 3.26 13.07
CA ILE A 385 12.55 2.14 12.77
C ILE A 385 13.74 2.67 11.97
N PRO A 386 14.89 2.90 12.61
CA PRO A 386 16.09 3.36 11.91
C PRO A 386 16.54 2.39 10.81
N THR A 387 16.97 2.96 9.68
CA THR A 387 17.43 2.21 8.51
C THR A 387 18.87 2.60 8.14
N ASP A 388 19.60 1.68 7.54
CA ASP A 388 20.96 1.89 7.07
C ASP A 388 21.17 1.25 5.70
N ASN A 389 21.77 2.01 4.78
CA ASN A 389 22.06 1.62 3.41
C ASN A 389 23.61 1.57 3.16
N SER A 390 24.41 1.43 4.20
CA SER A 390 25.89 1.52 4.12
C SER A 390 26.54 0.48 3.21
N ASN A 391 25.87 -0.63 2.94
CA ASN A 391 26.37 -1.69 2.05
C ASN A 391 25.57 -1.73 0.73
N LYS A 392 25.03 -0.59 0.26
CA LYS A 392 24.23 -0.49 -0.96
C LYS A 392 22.90 -1.26 -0.89
N LEU A 393 22.49 -1.71 0.29
CA LEU A 393 21.27 -2.44 0.54
C LEU A 393 20.57 -1.84 1.76
N ALA A 394 19.33 -1.40 1.57
CA ALA A 394 18.51 -0.92 2.65
C ALA A 394 18.19 -2.05 3.64
N LYS A 395 18.49 -1.85 4.91
CA LYS A 395 18.24 -2.78 6.01
C LYS A 395 17.95 -2.04 7.30
N LYS A 396 17.44 -2.74 8.29
CA LYS A 396 17.31 -2.21 9.64
C LYS A 396 18.69 -1.84 10.18
N ALA A 397 18.83 -0.66 10.78
CA ALA A 397 20.10 -0.20 11.32
C ALA A 397 20.52 -1.02 12.55
N ASP A 398 21.83 -1.22 12.70
CA ASP A 398 22.42 -1.79 13.92
C ASP A 398 22.21 -0.83 15.10
N GLU A 399 22.28 -1.32 16.33
CA GLU A 399 21.91 -0.59 17.56
C GLU A 399 22.65 0.76 17.71
N ASP A 400 23.97 0.78 17.45
CA ASP A 400 24.77 2.00 17.54
C ASP A 400 24.37 3.06 16.50
N VAL A 401 24.07 2.64 15.28
CA VAL A 401 23.60 3.50 14.19
C VAL A 401 22.18 3.96 14.50
N ALA A 402 21.31 3.05 14.93
CA ALA A 402 19.92 3.33 15.30
C ALA A 402 19.84 4.39 16.42
N THR A 403 20.67 4.28 17.45
CA THR A 403 20.73 5.24 18.56
C THR A 403 21.08 6.66 18.05
N LYS A 404 22.03 6.77 17.12
CA LYS A 404 22.44 8.06 16.54
C LYS A 404 21.32 8.67 15.70
N ILE A 405 20.66 7.85 14.88
CA ILE A 405 19.53 8.28 14.04
C ILE A 405 18.36 8.77 14.90
N LEU A 406 17.96 8.01 15.93
CA LEU A 406 16.87 8.39 16.83
C LEU A 406 17.18 9.66 17.62
N LYS A 407 18.46 9.86 18.01
CA LYS A 407 18.89 11.11 18.64
C LYS A 407 18.82 12.30 17.69
N GLN A 408 19.24 12.13 16.41
CA GLN A 408 19.12 13.17 15.38
C GLN A 408 17.65 13.52 15.14
N ALA A 409 16.77 12.52 15.04
CA ALA A 409 15.34 12.68 14.88
C ALA A 409 14.65 13.30 16.12
N LYS A 410 15.35 13.51 17.23
CA LYS A 410 14.78 13.97 18.53
C LYS A 410 13.61 13.09 19.01
N TRP A 411 13.65 11.80 18.67
CA TRP A 411 12.52 10.90 18.85
C TRP A 411 12.09 10.77 20.32
N ALA A 412 13.03 10.68 21.26
CA ALA A 412 12.72 10.54 22.67
C ALA A 412 11.85 11.70 23.22
N GLU A 413 12.09 12.93 22.73
CA GLU A 413 11.32 14.11 23.11
C GLU A 413 9.94 14.13 22.44
N THR A 414 9.89 13.78 21.16
CA THR A 414 8.65 13.75 20.37
C THR A 414 7.69 12.69 20.90
N LYS A 415 8.18 11.47 21.11
CA LYS A 415 7.39 10.31 21.52
C LYS A 415 6.58 10.56 22.80
N THR A 416 7.14 11.29 23.76
CA THR A 416 6.47 11.58 25.04
C THR A 416 5.31 12.59 24.94
N LYS A 417 5.20 13.31 23.82
CA LYS A 417 4.21 14.36 23.60
C LYS A 417 3.11 13.94 22.61
N LEU A 418 3.23 12.74 22.02
CA LEU A 418 2.21 12.21 21.11
C LEU A 418 0.98 11.77 21.88
N ASP A 419 -0.19 12.06 21.35
CA ASP A 419 -1.47 11.56 21.87
C ASP A 419 -1.82 10.23 21.18
N TYR A 420 -1.59 9.13 21.90
CA TYR A 420 -1.91 7.79 21.40
C TYR A 420 -3.39 7.40 21.57
N SER A 421 -4.16 8.21 22.28
CA SER A 421 -5.60 7.98 22.51
C SER A 421 -6.47 8.56 21.40
N TYR A 422 -6.01 8.52 20.17
CA TYR A 422 -6.71 9.07 19.03
C TYR A 422 -8.07 8.38 18.84
N ALA A 423 -9.05 8.84 19.60
CA ALA A 423 -10.44 8.61 19.22
C ALA A 423 -10.84 9.75 18.28
N GLY A 424 -11.28 9.44 17.08
CA GLY A 424 -11.91 10.45 16.24
C GLY A 424 -12.99 11.17 17.08
N LYS A 425 -12.68 12.40 17.48
CA LYS A 425 -13.63 13.29 18.14
C LYS A 425 -14.50 13.94 17.11
#